data_151a7c37d7322a34907f400af3318986
#
_entry.id   151a7c37d7322a34907f400af3318986
#
_cell.length_a   1.000
_cell.length_b   1.000
_cell.length_c   1.000
_cell.angle_alpha   90.00
_cell.angle_beta   90.00
_cell.angle_gamma   90.00
#
_symmetry.space_group_name_H-M   'P 1'
#
loop_
_entity.id
_entity.type
_entity.pdbx_description
1 polymer ?
#
loop_
_entity_poly.entity_id
_entity_poly.type
_entity_poly.pdbx_seq_one_letter_code
_entity_poly.pdbx_strand_id
1 'polypeptide(L)'
;MQDWYAPLEERTSPESEKKKRKPGKASWRIGGAILLVVLLIAASSLIFSGSNQRTEAPYIGGDGMPDDWNDYLDNYYQVTESKDAEIKLPRAELVPNFRVTISNERGKELSLQELYDRCSKSIVAIKGYQDGVDGYYWGSGIILSEDGLILTNTHVIENCDTASVTLYDNSSYDAALVGADSTSDIAVLRIEASGLTPASFGDSAELAIGDKVAAIGNPLGETFRMTLTDGIISAIDRGISYNGHSMTLLQTNTAINEGNSGGALFNMYGQVIGVTNMTMMSSYSSIEGIGFAIPSA
;
A
#
# COMPACT_ATOMS: atom_id res chain seq x y z
N MET A 1 -36.17 27.79 18.27
CA MET A 1 -36.84 27.02 19.33
C MET A 1 -38.11 26.50 18.74
N GLN A 2 -38.12 25.26 18.29
CA GLN A 2 -39.39 24.52 18.05
C GLN A 2 -39.02 23.03 17.86
N ASP A 3 -39.70 22.29 18.66
CA ASP A 3 -39.64 20.89 19.02
C ASP A 3 -39.53 19.88 17.87
N TRP A 4 -38.58 18.94 18.02
CA TRP A 4 -38.50 17.70 17.24
C TRP A 4 -38.55 16.49 18.19
N TYR A 5 -39.71 16.26 18.82
CA TYR A 5 -40.05 14.95 19.44
C TYR A 5 -41.54 14.74 19.31
N ALA A 6 -41.98 13.89 18.38
CA ALA A 6 -43.30 13.30 18.35
C ALA A 6 -43.17 11.80 18.66
N PRO A 7 -44.03 11.23 19.55
CA PRO A 7 -44.00 9.83 19.95
C PRO A 7 -44.54 8.91 18.85
N LEU A 8 -43.91 7.74 18.69
CA LEU A 8 -44.36 6.66 17.80
C LEU A 8 -45.66 6.04 18.37
N GLU A 9 -46.75 6.20 17.66
CA GLU A 9 -48.00 5.47 17.90
C GLU A 9 -47.85 4.00 17.51
N GLU A 10 -48.29 3.11 18.39
CA GLU A 10 -48.41 1.67 18.16
C GLU A 10 -49.33 1.38 16.96
N ARG A 11 -48.79 0.82 15.89
CA ARG A 11 -49.60 0.22 14.83
C ARG A 11 -49.77 -1.26 15.11
N THR A 12 -50.94 -1.63 15.57
CA THR A 12 -51.42 -2.99 15.59
C THR A 12 -51.58 -3.52 14.17
N SER A 13 -50.88 -4.61 13.83
CA SER A 13 -51.05 -5.30 12.57
C SER A 13 -52.19 -6.31 12.63
N PRO A 14 -53.02 -6.45 11.59
CA PRO A 14 -54.09 -7.45 11.56
C PRO A 14 -53.50 -8.86 11.28
N GLU A 15 -53.99 -9.82 12.05
CA GLU A 15 -53.77 -11.25 11.87
C GLU A 15 -54.17 -11.68 10.47
N SER A 16 -53.25 -12.18 9.67
CA SER A 16 -53.55 -12.83 8.38
C SER A 16 -53.43 -14.34 8.50
N GLU A 17 -54.52 -14.99 8.26
CA GLU A 17 -54.69 -16.46 8.17
C GLU A 17 -53.64 -17.13 7.31
N LYS A 18 -52.89 -18.07 7.88
CA LYS A 18 -51.93 -18.95 7.16
C LYS A 18 -52.69 -20.01 6.34
N LYS A 19 -52.97 -19.73 5.07
CA LYS A 19 -53.29 -20.77 4.08
C LYS A 19 -52.04 -21.59 3.76
N LYS A 20 -52.03 -22.86 4.14
CA LYS A 20 -51.01 -23.85 3.75
C LYS A 20 -51.00 -24.00 2.23
N ARG A 21 -49.98 -23.48 1.55
CA ARG A 21 -49.69 -23.75 0.14
C ARG A 21 -48.86 -25.05 0.03
N LYS A 22 -49.34 -25.99 -0.81
CA LYS A 22 -48.60 -27.21 -1.18
C LYS A 22 -47.33 -26.80 -1.95
N PRO A 23 -46.15 -27.42 -1.74
CA PRO A 23 -44.93 -27.07 -2.44
C PRO A 23 -45.07 -27.41 -3.94
N GLY A 24 -44.90 -26.36 -4.77
CA GLY A 24 -44.92 -26.48 -6.21
C GLY A 24 -43.60 -27.08 -6.74
N LYS A 25 -43.66 -27.69 -7.94
CA LYS A 25 -42.51 -28.36 -8.62
C LYS A 25 -41.27 -27.49 -8.88
N ALA A 26 -41.28 -26.18 -8.49
CA ALA A 26 -40.16 -25.28 -8.63
C ALA A 26 -39.07 -25.44 -7.54
N SER A 27 -39.40 -26.01 -6.36
CA SER A 27 -38.47 -26.19 -5.25
C SER A 27 -37.35 -27.21 -5.52
N TRP A 28 -37.59 -28.17 -6.42
CA TRP A 28 -36.60 -29.19 -6.78
C TRP A 28 -35.49 -28.68 -7.72
N ARG A 29 -35.79 -27.67 -8.53
CA ARG A 29 -34.78 -27.10 -9.45
C ARG A 29 -33.73 -26.22 -8.71
N ILE A 30 -34.14 -25.54 -7.66
CA ILE A 30 -33.23 -24.71 -6.85
C ILE A 30 -32.36 -25.60 -5.95
N GLY A 31 -32.92 -26.66 -5.35
CA GLY A 31 -32.14 -27.61 -4.56
C GLY A 31 -31.09 -28.36 -5.40
N GLY A 32 -31.42 -28.72 -6.65
CA GLY A 32 -30.48 -29.37 -7.57
C GLY A 32 -29.31 -28.45 -7.98
N ALA A 33 -29.58 -27.17 -8.19
CA ALA A 33 -28.53 -26.18 -8.54
C ALA A 33 -27.57 -25.95 -7.39
N ILE A 34 -28.06 -25.83 -6.16
CA ILE A 34 -27.21 -25.67 -4.96
C ILE A 34 -26.37 -26.93 -4.73
N LEU A 35 -26.91 -28.11 -4.89
CA LEU A 35 -26.16 -29.36 -4.75
C LEU A 35 -25.05 -29.48 -5.82
N LEU A 36 -25.29 -29.01 -7.03
CA LEU A 36 -24.33 -29.05 -8.13
C LEU A 36 -23.18 -28.05 -7.89
N VAL A 37 -23.46 -26.89 -7.34
CA VAL A 37 -22.44 -25.88 -6.93
C VAL A 37 -21.59 -26.43 -5.78
N VAL A 38 -22.18 -27.06 -4.78
CA VAL A 38 -21.45 -27.68 -3.66
C VAL A 38 -20.56 -28.82 -4.15
N LEU A 39 -21.04 -29.65 -5.09
CA LEU A 39 -20.24 -30.73 -5.70
C LEU A 39 -19.12 -30.21 -6.58
N LEU A 40 -19.29 -29.08 -7.28
CA LEU A 40 -18.23 -28.44 -8.06
C LEU A 40 -17.15 -27.82 -7.15
N ILE A 41 -17.53 -27.24 -6.03
CA ILE A 41 -16.58 -26.72 -5.01
C ILE A 41 -15.82 -27.91 -4.37
N ALA A 42 -16.49 -29.03 -4.07
CA ALA A 42 -15.83 -30.21 -3.53
C ALA A 42 -14.91 -30.88 -4.56
N ALA A 43 -15.29 -30.92 -5.86
CA ALA A 43 -14.45 -31.46 -6.91
C ALA A 43 -13.22 -30.57 -7.20
N SER A 44 -13.34 -29.24 -7.14
CA SER A 44 -12.21 -28.34 -7.27
C SER A 44 -11.21 -28.49 -6.12
N SER A 45 -11.68 -28.73 -4.89
CA SER A 45 -10.80 -29.00 -3.74
C SER A 45 -10.08 -30.36 -3.84
N LEU A 46 -10.64 -31.36 -4.55
CA LEU A 46 -9.99 -32.65 -4.78
C LEU A 46 -8.96 -32.62 -5.94
N ILE A 47 -9.14 -31.75 -6.92
CA ILE A 47 -8.20 -31.58 -8.04
C ILE A 47 -6.96 -30.80 -7.61
N PHE A 48 -7.08 -29.91 -6.62
CA PHE A 48 -5.96 -29.16 -6.03
C PHE A 48 -5.21 -29.92 -4.92
N SER A 49 -5.59 -31.14 -4.58
CA SER A 49 -4.95 -31.98 -3.54
C SER A 49 -3.75 -32.78 -4.05
N GLY A 50 -3.25 -32.50 -5.24
CA GLY A 50 -2.04 -33.09 -5.80
C GLY A 50 -0.83 -32.17 -5.67
N SER A 51 0.07 -32.49 -4.70
CA SER A 51 1.43 -31.97 -4.57
C SER A 51 1.60 -30.46 -4.31
N ASN A 52 1.18 -30.00 -3.15
CA ASN A 52 1.86 -28.92 -2.44
C ASN A 52 1.99 -29.33 -0.97
N GLN A 53 3.21 -29.59 -0.51
CA GLN A 53 3.48 -29.56 0.92
C GLN A 53 3.14 -28.13 1.36
N ARG A 54 1.92 -27.95 1.91
CA ARG A 54 1.64 -26.79 2.75
C ARG A 54 2.56 -26.97 3.94
N THR A 55 3.62 -26.18 4.00
CA THR A 55 4.20 -25.81 5.31
C THR A 55 3.06 -25.12 6.03
N GLU A 56 2.42 -25.82 6.97
CA GLU A 56 1.46 -25.22 7.88
C GLU A 56 2.19 -24.05 8.54
N ALA A 57 1.61 -22.83 8.43
CA ALA A 57 2.09 -21.69 9.18
C ALA A 57 2.13 -22.12 10.66
N PRO A 58 3.22 -21.88 11.39
CA PRO A 58 3.32 -22.29 12.78
C PRO A 58 2.16 -21.67 13.55
N TYR A 59 1.35 -22.54 14.16
CA TYR A 59 0.24 -22.16 15.03
C TYR A 59 0.82 -21.40 16.24
N ILE A 60 0.60 -20.10 16.31
CA ILE A 60 0.94 -19.27 17.47
C ILE A 60 -0.20 -19.43 18.48
N GLY A 61 -0.17 -20.52 19.19
CA GLY A 61 -1.09 -20.82 20.28
C GLY A 61 -0.31 -21.29 21.52
N GLY A 62 -0.19 -20.43 22.52
CA GLY A 62 0.27 -20.76 23.86
C GLY A 62 1.79 -20.66 24.10
N ASP A 63 2.18 -19.74 24.94
CA ASP A 63 3.39 -19.71 25.79
C ASP A 63 4.78 -19.59 25.12
N GLY A 64 4.90 -19.05 23.94
CA GLY A 64 6.21 -18.87 23.32
C GLY A 64 6.20 -17.80 22.23
N MET A 65 6.17 -16.52 22.62
CA MET A 65 6.65 -15.49 21.70
C MET A 65 8.14 -15.72 21.47
N PRO A 66 8.64 -15.66 20.20
CA PRO A 66 10.07 -15.75 19.95
C PRO A 66 10.79 -14.66 20.73
N ASP A 67 11.86 -15.02 21.43
CA ASP A 67 12.70 -14.06 22.16
C ASP A 67 13.38 -13.07 21.21
N ASP A 68 13.45 -13.40 19.92
CA ASP A 68 13.95 -12.53 18.85
C ASP A 68 13.01 -12.55 17.64
N TRP A 69 12.37 -11.41 17.43
CA TRP A 69 11.50 -11.18 16.27
C TRP A 69 12.28 -11.22 14.94
N ASN A 70 13.57 -10.90 14.96
CA ASN A 70 14.39 -10.97 13.76
C ASN A 70 14.60 -12.41 13.32
N ASP A 71 14.90 -13.34 14.27
CA ASP A 71 14.99 -14.78 14.00
C ASP A 71 13.64 -15.33 13.46
N TYR A 72 12.52 -14.86 14.01
CA TYR A 72 11.20 -15.24 13.52
C TYR A 72 10.95 -14.71 12.12
N LEU A 73 11.30 -13.46 11.85
CA LEU A 73 11.20 -12.83 10.54
C LEU A 73 12.09 -13.53 9.52
N ASP A 74 13.34 -13.81 9.85
CA ASP A 74 14.30 -14.50 8.99
C ASP A 74 13.86 -15.95 8.66
N ASN A 75 13.26 -16.66 9.63
CA ASN A 75 12.74 -18.01 9.40
C ASN A 75 11.40 -18.02 8.63
N TYR A 76 10.56 -17.03 8.83
CA TYR A 76 9.29 -16.88 8.11
C TYR A 76 9.51 -16.42 6.67
N TYR A 77 10.51 -15.57 6.47
CA TYR A 77 10.98 -15.09 5.18
C TYR A 77 12.19 -15.94 4.68
N GLN A 78 12.15 -17.28 4.86
CA GLN A 78 12.99 -18.14 4.01
C GLN A 78 12.59 -17.87 2.55
N VAL A 79 12.76 -16.62 2.18
CA VAL A 79 12.74 -16.18 0.80
C VAL A 79 13.90 -16.90 0.14
N THR A 80 13.58 -17.76 -0.79
CA THR A 80 14.49 -18.10 -1.86
C THR A 80 15.37 -16.89 -2.13
N GLU A 81 16.68 -17.02 -1.98
CA GLU A 81 17.66 -16.00 -2.37
C GLU A 81 17.14 -15.33 -3.63
N SER A 82 16.62 -14.11 -3.52
CA SER A 82 16.29 -13.35 -4.69
C SER A 82 17.62 -13.10 -5.37
N LYS A 83 17.89 -13.81 -6.48
CA LYS A 83 18.88 -13.34 -7.44
C LYS A 83 18.59 -11.86 -7.58
N ASP A 84 19.62 -11.02 -7.44
CA ASP A 84 19.52 -9.57 -7.64
C ASP A 84 18.53 -9.30 -8.76
N ALA A 85 17.34 -8.82 -8.41
CA ALA A 85 16.26 -8.66 -9.38
C ALA A 85 16.73 -7.62 -10.39
N GLU A 86 16.85 -8.04 -11.63
CA GLU A 86 17.38 -7.20 -12.70
C GLU A 86 16.28 -6.22 -13.12
N ILE A 87 16.46 -4.93 -12.80
CA ILE A 87 15.57 -3.87 -13.30
C ILE A 87 15.89 -3.65 -14.78
N LYS A 88 14.95 -3.98 -15.66
CA LYS A 88 15.12 -3.93 -17.11
C LYS A 88 14.55 -2.67 -17.75
N LEU A 89 14.06 -1.74 -16.96
CA LEU A 89 13.54 -0.47 -17.47
C LEU A 89 14.55 0.26 -18.35
N PRO A 90 14.09 0.98 -19.39
CA PRO A 90 14.93 1.89 -20.15
C PRO A 90 15.70 2.82 -19.20
N ARG A 91 16.99 3.08 -19.48
CA ARG A 91 17.82 3.94 -18.64
C ARG A 91 17.72 5.39 -19.08
N ALA A 92 17.48 6.27 -18.12
CA ALA A 92 17.63 7.71 -18.29
C ALA A 92 19.07 8.14 -17.98
N GLU A 93 19.44 9.33 -18.44
CA GLU A 93 20.70 9.95 -18.04
C GLU A 93 20.69 10.31 -16.55
N LEU A 94 21.86 10.12 -15.92
CA LEU A 94 22.07 10.58 -14.55
C LEU A 94 21.95 12.11 -14.50
N VAL A 95 21.26 12.62 -13.48
CA VAL A 95 21.20 14.06 -13.21
C VAL A 95 22.29 14.44 -12.22
N PRO A 96 23.44 14.97 -12.68
CA PRO A 96 24.56 15.26 -11.81
C PRO A 96 24.18 16.31 -10.78
N ASN A 97 24.61 16.10 -9.52
CA ASN A 97 24.44 17.06 -8.41
C ASN A 97 22.98 17.34 -8.02
N PHE A 98 22.00 16.56 -8.49
CA PHE A 98 20.65 16.67 -7.96
C PHE A 98 20.66 16.36 -6.45
N ARG A 99 20.00 17.17 -5.67
CA ARG A 99 19.86 17.00 -4.22
C ARG A 99 18.46 17.36 -3.80
N VAL A 100 17.86 16.53 -2.96
CA VAL A 100 16.64 16.88 -2.24
C VAL A 100 17.02 17.80 -1.09
N THR A 101 16.32 18.93 -0.97
CA THR A 101 16.51 19.85 0.15
C THR A 101 15.59 19.45 1.28
N ILE A 102 16.15 19.07 2.42
CA ILE A 102 15.42 18.79 3.64
C ILE A 102 15.31 20.11 4.44
N SER A 103 14.10 20.45 4.86
CA SER A 103 13.82 21.69 5.58
C SER A 103 13.20 21.43 6.95
N ASN A 104 13.76 22.06 7.98
CA ASN A 104 13.20 22.07 9.34
C ASN A 104 12.23 23.23 9.56
N GLU A 105 12.00 24.07 8.53
CA GLU A 105 11.04 25.16 8.62
C GLU A 105 9.60 24.60 8.64
N ARG A 106 8.96 24.76 9.78
CA ARG A 106 7.57 24.37 9.98
C ARG A 106 6.69 25.60 9.80
N GLY A 107 5.84 25.61 8.78
CA GLY A 107 4.81 26.61 8.60
C GLY A 107 3.64 26.42 9.57
N LYS A 108 2.47 26.90 9.20
CA LYS A 108 1.22 26.61 9.93
C LYS A 108 0.88 25.13 9.80
N GLU A 109 0.46 24.49 10.90
CA GLU A 109 -0.12 23.15 10.89
C GLU A 109 -1.37 23.13 10.00
N LEU A 110 -1.45 22.16 9.09
CA LEU A 110 -2.52 22.01 8.13
C LEU A 110 -3.59 21.06 8.69
N SER A 111 -4.85 21.27 8.31
CA SER A 111 -5.86 20.22 8.40
C SER A 111 -5.59 19.13 7.34
N LEU A 112 -6.19 17.96 7.49
CA LEU A 112 -6.05 16.88 6.50
C LEU A 112 -6.54 17.30 5.11
N GLN A 113 -7.58 18.13 5.03
CA GLN A 113 -8.08 18.69 3.78
C GLN A 113 -7.07 19.63 3.14
N GLU A 114 -6.52 20.59 3.91
CA GLU A 114 -5.49 21.52 3.42
C GLU A 114 -4.23 20.77 2.98
N LEU A 115 -3.84 19.71 3.73
CA LEU A 115 -2.71 18.85 3.39
C LEU A 115 -2.95 18.13 2.07
N TYR A 116 -4.11 17.51 1.90
CA TYR A 116 -4.47 16.83 0.65
C TYR A 116 -4.46 17.78 -0.54
N ASP A 117 -5.11 18.92 -0.44
CA ASP A 117 -5.19 19.92 -1.52
C ASP A 117 -3.81 20.42 -1.94
N ARG A 118 -2.90 20.55 -0.97
CA ARG A 118 -1.53 21.02 -1.19
C ARG A 118 -0.62 19.94 -1.75
N CYS A 119 -0.66 18.72 -1.20
CA CYS A 119 0.38 17.70 -1.40
C CYS A 119 0.00 16.63 -2.45
N SER A 120 -1.29 16.41 -2.73
CA SER A 120 -1.71 15.36 -3.66
C SER A 120 -1.13 15.53 -5.07
N LYS A 121 -0.88 16.77 -5.52
CA LYS A 121 -0.29 17.05 -6.84
C LYS A 121 1.17 16.60 -6.97
N SER A 122 1.84 16.37 -5.84
CA SER A 122 3.22 15.88 -5.80
C SER A 122 3.30 14.35 -5.76
N ILE A 123 2.16 13.65 -5.73
CA ILE A 123 2.08 12.18 -5.70
C ILE A 123 1.64 11.66 -7.06
N VAL A 124 2.24 10.55 -7.47
CA VAL A 124 1.95 9.90 -8.75
C VAL A 124 1.63 8.43 -8.55
N ALA A 125 0.90 7.84 -9.50
CA ALA A 125 0.75 6.40 -9.59
C ALA A 125 1.80 5.81 -10.54
N ILE A 126 2.35 4.66 -10.17
CA ILE A 126 3.33 3.94 -10.99
C ILE A 126 2.72 2.59 -11.36
N LYS A 127 2.83 2.24 -12.64
CA LYS A 127 2.36 0.98 -13.20
C LYS A 127 3.49 0.33 -13.98
N GLY A 128 3.95 -0.81 -13.48
CA GLY A 128 5.02 -1.57 -14.10
C GLY A 128 4.49 -2.79 -14.86
N TYR A 129 5.12 -3.17 -15.94
CA TYR A 129 4.78 -4.32 -16.75
C TYR A 129 6.00 -5.22 -16.93
N GLN A 130 5.76 -6.52 -16.90
CA GLN A 130 6.76 -7.54 -17.20
C GLN A 130 6.37 -8.29 -18.46
N ASP A 131 7.28 -8.39 -19.40
CA ASP A 131 7.05 -9.09 -20.67
C ASP A 131 6.72 -10.57 -20.45
N GLY A 132 5.65 -11.03 -21.08
CA GLY A 132 5.21 -12.43 -20.98
C GLY A 132 4.46 -12.78 -19.69
N VAL A 133 4.19 -11.80 -18.82
CA VAL A 133 3.37 -11.97 -17.60
C VAL A 133 2.07 -11.19 -17.77
N ASP A 134 0.94 -11.88 -17.59
CA ASP A 134 -0.36 -11.22 -17.58
C ASP A 134 -0.54 -10.42 -16.28
N GLY A 135 -0.83 -9.13 -16.42
CA GLY A 135 -1.03 -8.22 -15.28
C GLY A 135 0.00 -7.09 -15.23
N TYR A 136 0.03 -6.40 -14.11
CA TYR A 136 0.93 -5.29 -13.87
C TYR A 136 1.21 -5.15 -12.37
N TYR A 137 2.36 -4.58 -12.07
CA TYR A 137 2.72 -4.13 -10.73
C TYR A 137 2.18 -2.71 -10.51
N TRP A 138 1.82 -2.39 -9.29
CA TRP A 138 1.22 -1.11 -8.95
C TRP A 138 1.88 -0.51 -7.71
N GLY A 139 2.19 0.77 -7.78
CA GLY A 139 2.77 1.50 -6.68
C GLY A 139 2.52 3.00 -6.79
N SER A 140 3.18 3.73 -5.93
CA SER A 140 3.15 5.18 -5.85
C SER A 140 4.53 5.78 -6.07
N GLY A 141 4.57 7.08 -6.32
CA GLY A 141 5.81 7.84 -6.41
C GLY A 141 5.61 9.27 -5.93
N ILE A 142 6.73 9.94 -5.69
CA ILE A 142 6.81 11.31 -5.20
C ILE A 142 7.58 12.15 -6.23
N ILE A 143 7.01 13.26 -6.68
CA ILE A 143 7.68 14.17 -7.62
C ILE A 143 8.82 14.89 -6.88
N LEU A 144 10.05 14.73 -7.40
CA LEU A 144 11.26 15.36 -6.86
C LEU A 144 11.60 16.67 -7.55
N SER A 145 11.26 16.82 -8.83
CA SER A 145 11.64 18.01 -9.62
C SER A 145 10.53 18.42 -10.60
N GLU A 146 10.52 19.69 -10.96
CA GLU A 146 9.57 20.25 -11.94
C GLU A 146 9.74 19.65 -13.34
N ASP A 147 10.89 19.05 -13.63
CA ASP A 147 11.28 18.51 -14.93
C ASP A 147 11.19 16.97 -15.01
N GLY A 148 10.56 16.29 -14.01
CA GLY A 148 10.13 14.91 -14.14
C GLY A 148 10.95 13.85 -13.40
N LEU A 149 11.72 14.19 -12.37
CA LEU A 149 12.29 13.19 -11.47
C LEU A 149 11.25 12.70 -10.47
N ILE A 150 11.13 11.39 -10.33
CA ILE A 150 10.15 10.72 -9.47
C ILE A 150 10.87 9.74 -8.54
N LEU A 151 10.64 9.86 -7.24
CA LEU A 151 11.10 8.94 -6.22
C LEU A 151 10.07 7.82 -6.03
N THR A 152 10.53 6.59 -5.87
CA THR A 152 9.68 5.44 -5.54
C THR A 152 10.51 4.36 -4.82
N ASN A 153 9.90 3.22 -4.49
CA ASN A 153 10.64 2.05 -4.03
C ASN A 153 11.18 1.22 -5.19
N THR A 154 12.32 0.55 -4.95
CA THR A 154 12.93 -0.36 -5.93
C THR A 154 12.00 -1.53 -6.25
N HIS A 155 11.36 -2.13 -5.23
CA HIS A 155 10.47 -3.27 -5.42
C HIS A 155 9.21 -2.95 -6.25
N VAL A 156 8.80 -1.67 -6.38
CA VAL A 156 7.67 -1.25 -7.25
C VAL A 156 7.98 -1.45 -8.71
N ILE A 157 9.26 -1.36 -9.09
CA ILE A 157 9.75 -1.48 -10.47
C ILE A 157 10.61 -2.72 -10.71
N GLU A 158 10.80 -3.51 -9.67
CA GLU A 158 11.53 -4.77 -9.73
C GLU A 158 10.83 -5.73 -10.71
N ASN A 159 11.59 -6.41 -11.55
CA ASN A 159 11.09 -7.31 -12.59
C ASN A 159 10.25 -6.63 -13.70
N CYS A 160 10.17 -5.31 -13.76
CA CYS A 160 9.48 -4.61 -14.83
C CYS A 160 10.39 -4.40 -16.04
N ASP A 161 9.87 -4.68 -17.23
CA ASP A 161 10.50 -4.36 -18.51
C ASP A 161 10.12 -2.94 -18.97
N THR A 162 8.91 -2.48 -18.63
CA THR A 162 8.43 -1.11 -18.87
C THR A 162 7.66 -0.59 -17.67
N ALA A 163 7.62 0.72 -17.50
CA ALA A 163 6.81 1.37 -16.48
C ALA A 163 6.19 2.68 -17.00
N SER A 164 5.04 3.04 -16.46
CA SER A 164 4.38 4.33 -16.71
C SER A 164 4.06 5.03 -15.39
N VAL A 165 4.11 6.35 -15.44
CA VAL A 165 3.78 7.24 -14.33
C VAL A 165 2.54 8.05 -14.69
N THR A 166 1.51 7.99 -13.84
CA THR A 166 0.27 8.76 -14.03
C THR A 166 0.19 9.87 -12.99
N LEU A 167 0.11 11.10 -13.44
CA LEU A 167 0.04 12.32 -12.63
C LEU A 167 -1.36 12.54 -12.03
N TYR A 168 -1.48 13.51 -11.14
CA TYR A 168 -2.74 13.90 -10.49
C TYR A 168 -3.86 14.22 -11.51
N ASP A 169 -3.55 14.85 -12.62
CA ASP A 169 -4.48 15.25 -13.68
C ASP A 169 -4.85 14.12 -14.66
N ASN A 170 -4.40 12.89 -14.39
CA ASN A 170 -4.54 11.68 -15.20
C ASN A 170 -3.68 11.65 -16.48
N SER A 171 -2.79 12.61 -16.71
CA SER A 171 -1.78 12.46 -17.75
C SER A 171 -0.80 11.35 -17.40
N SER A 172 -0.39 10.55 -18.38
CA SER A 172 0.49 9.39 -18.19
C SER A 172 1.70 9.48 -19.12
N TYR A 173 2.85 9.09 -18.58
CA TYR A 173 4.15 9.18 -19.24
C TYR A 173 4.92 7.87 -19.07
N ASP A 174 5.65 7.48 -20.09
CA ASP A 174 6.61 6.39 -19.96
C ASP A 174 7.74 6.79 -19.01
N ALA A 175 8.19 5.85 -18.21
CA ALA A 175 9.23 6.09 -17.20
C ALA A 175 10.54 5.37 -17.59
N ALA A 176 11.66 6.06 -17.39
CA ALA A 176 12.99 5.52 -17.50
C ALA A 176 13.69 5.54 -16.14
N LEU A 177 14.54 4.56 -15.88
CA LEU A 177 15.26 4.42 -14.62
C LEU A 177 16.51 5.33 -14.61
N VAL A 178 16.57 6.25 -13.65
CA VAL A 178 17.78 7.04 -13.34
C VAL A 178 18.74 6.20 -12.50
N GLY A 179 18.24 5.61 -11.40
CA GLY A 179 19.02 4.76 -10.50
C GLY A 179 18.13 4.08 -9.48
N ALA A 180 18.64 3.00 -8.91
CA ALA A 180 17.99 2.26 -7.83
C ALA A 180 19.03 1.66 -6.89
N ASP A 181 18.65 1.50 -5.63
CA ASP A 181 19.41 0.81 -4.61
C ASP A 181 18.47 -0.15 -3.86
N SER A 182 18.71 -1.45 -4.05
CA SER A 182 17.91 -2.51 -3.42
C SER A 182 18.12 -2.60 -1.90
N THR A 183 19.27 -2.10 -1.40
CA THR A 183 19.56 -2.11 0.05
C THR A 183 18.67 -1.13 0.82
N SER A 184 18.48 0.08 0.27
CA SER A 184 17.61 1.10 0.84
C SER A 184 16.17 1.02 0.29
N ASP A 185 15.93 0.15 -0.68
CA ASP A 185 14.67 0.02 -1.42
C ASP A 185 14.19 1.36 -2.02
N ILE A 186 15.12 2.14 -2.55
CA ILE A 186 14.85 3.45 -3.18
C ILE A 186 15.21 3.40 -4.66
N ALA A 187 14.33 3.95 -5.48
CA ALA A 187 14.57 4.15 -6.91
C ALA A 187 14.16 5.56 -7.35
N VAL A 188 14.84 6.07 -8.37
CA VAL A 188 14.52 7.32 -9.03
C VAL A 188 14.23 7.04 -10.51
N LEU A 189 13.07 7.50 -10.95
CA LEU A 189 12.62 7.43 -12.33
C LEU A 189 12.67 8.82 -12.98
N ARG A 190 12.69 8.84 -14.30
CA ARG A 190 12.55 10.02 -15.14
C ARG A 190 11.35 9.88 -16.05
N ILE A 191 10.54 10.93 -16.14
CA ILE A 191 9.48 11.08 -17.13
C ILE A 191 9.72 12.35 -17.96
N GLU A 192 9.30 12.35 -19.19
CA GLU A 192 9.39 13.52 -20.09
C GLU A 192 8.19 14.46 -19.87
N ALA A 193 8.20 15.15 -18.72
CA ALA A 193 7.19 16.12 -18.31
C ALA A 193 7.84 17.39 -17.75
N SER A 194 7.10 18.48 -17.70
CA SER A 194 7.58 19.75 -17.17
C SER A 194 6.47 20.51 -16.44
N GLY A 195 6.86 21.45 -15.57
CA GLY A 195 5.91 22.24 -14.79
C GLY A 195 5.21 21.41 -13.71
N LEU A 196 5.85 20.33 -13.28
CA LEU A 196 5.36 19.49 -12.19
C LEU A 196 5.47 20.21 -10.85
N THR A 197 4.76 19.70 -9.84
CA THR A 197 4.79 20.23 -8.48
C THR A 197 5.65 19.31 -7.60
N PRO A 198 6.92 19.65 -7.31
CA PRO A 198 7.76 18.84 -6.44
C PRO A 198 7.25 18.83 -5.01
N ALA A 199 7.45 17.72 -4.30
CA ALA A 199 7.18 17.63 -2.88
C ALA A 199 8.23 18.42 -2.07
N SER A 200 7.80 19.00 -0.95
CA SER A 200 8.70 19.52 0.07
C SER A 200 9.09 18.41 1.02
N PHE A 201 10.36 18.34 1.43
CA PHE A 201 10.86 17.34 2.37
C PHE A 201 11.16 17.96 3.72
N GLY A 202 10.71 17.31 4.79
CA GLY A 202 11.02 17.64 6.18
C GLY A 202 12.08 16.70 6.73
N ASP A 203 12.64 17.05 7.88
CA ASP A 203 13.65 16.26 8.57
C ASP A 203 12.95 15.21 9.46
N SER A 204 13.11 13.94 9.13
CA SER A 204 12.56 12.85 9.93
C SER A 204 13.26 12.67 11.30
N ALA A 205 14.47 13.19 11.47
CA ALA A 205 15.16 13.18 12.77
C ALA A 205 14.50 14.11 13.82
N GLU A 206 13.67 15.06 13.37
CA GLU A 206 12.92 15.97 14.25
C GLU A 206 11.55 15.39 14.71
N LEU A 207 11.23 14.14 14.35
CA LEU A 207 9.98 13.51 14.70
C LEU A 207 9.99 12.99 16.13
N ALA A 208 8.80 12.99 16.73
CA ALA A 208 8.55 12.37 18.02
C ALA A 208 7.44 11.31 17.89
N ILE A 209 7.49 10.27 18.75
CA ILE A 209 6.41 9.30 18.86
C ILE A 209 5.13 10.04 19.29
N GLY A 210 4.04 9.83 18.56
CA GLY A 210 2.77 10.51 18.74
C GLY A 210 2.54 11.68 17.78
N ASP A 211 3.55 12.10 17.00
CA ASP A 211 3.36 13.13 15.97
C ASP A 211 2.35 12.65 14.93
N LYS A 212 1.40 13.53 14.60
CA LYS A 212 0.39 13.27 13.57
C LYS A 212 1.02 13.24 12.19
N VAL A 213 0.61 12.28 11.40
CA VAL A 213 1.08 12.08 10.03
C VAL A 213 -0.07 11.67 9.11
N ALA A 214 0.11 11.86 7.81
CA ALA A 214 -0.80 11.38 6.79
C ALA A 214 -0.03 10.75 5.64
N ALA A 215 -0.54 9.66 5.08
CA ALA A 215 -0.01 9.06 3.87
C ALA A 215 -0.91 9.39 2.69
N ILE A 216 -0.30 9.68 1.54
CA ILE A 216 -1.00 9.79 0.27
C ILE A 216 -0.34 8.83 -0.72
N GLY A 217 -1.17 7.99 -1.34
CA GLY A 217 -0.72 6.99 -2.30
C GLY A 217 -1.86 6.46 -3.17
N ASN A 218 -1.59 5.34 -3.83
CA ASN A 218 -2.49 4.75 -4.80
C ASN A 218 -2.79 3.27 -4.46
N PRO A 219 -3.46 3.00 -3.30
CA PRO A 219 -3.69 1.64 -2.86
C PRO A 219 -4.59 0.87 -3.86
N LEU A 220 -4.32 -0.42 -4.03
CA LEU A 220 -5.13 -1.36 -4.81
C LEU A 220 -5.39 -0.95 -6.26
N GLY A 221 -4.54 -0.11 -6.85
CA GLY A 221 -4.59 0.23 -8.26
C GLY A 221 -5.39 1.51 -8.60
N GLU A 222 -5.81 1.61 -9.86
CA GLU A 222 -6.32 2.84 -10.47
C GLU A 222 -7.60 3.37 -9.81
N THR A 223 -8.46 2.48 -9.30
CA THR A 223 -9.75 2.85 -8.70
C THR A 223 -9.59 3.65 -7.40
N PHE A 224 -8.53 3.40 -6.63
CA PHE A 224 -8.30 4.03 -5.33
C PHE A 224 -7.13 5.01 -5.34
N ARG A 225 -6.81 5.56 -6.51
CA ARG A 225 -5.75 6.56 -6.64
C ARG A 225 -5.98 7.75 -5.73
N MET A 226 -4.86 8.34 -5.28
CA MET A 226 -4.84 9.54 -4.44
C MET A 226 -5.63 9.37 -3.13
N THR A 227 -5.57 8.17 -2.54
CA THR A 227 -6.15 7.93 -1.22
C THR A 227 -5.26 8.56 -0.15
N LEU A 228 -5.90 9.30 0.76
CA LEU A 228 -5.29 9.82 1.97
C LEU A 228 -5.72 8.96 3.16
N THR A 229 -4.75 8.56 3.98
CA THR A 229 -4.96 7.95 5.30
C THR A 229 -4.17 8.72 6.35
N ASP A 230 -4.63 8.76 7.59
CA ASP A 230 -3.96 9.48 8.68
C ASP A 230 -3.67 8.58 9.87
N GLY A 231 -2.75 9.04 10.70
CA GLY A 231 -2.32 8.34 11.90
C GLY A 231 -1.27 9.13 12.68
N ILE A 232 -0.39 8.39 13.35
CA ILE A 232 0.72 8.94 14.14
C ILE A 232 2.02 8.18 13.85
N ILE A 233 3.13 8.76 14.21
CA ILE A 233 4.40 8.04 14.39
C ILE A 233 4.27 7.15 15.62
N SER A 234 4.30 5.83 15.40
CA SER A 234 4.15 4.82 16.46
C SER A 234 5.49 4.42 17.08
N ALA A 235 6.57 4.45 16.28
CA ALA A 235 7.96 4.25 16.73
C ALA A 235 8.94 4.85 15.73
N ILE A 236 10.16 5.08 16.19
CA ILE A 236 11.29 5.60 15.41
C ILE A 236 12.42 4.59 15.54
N ASP A 237 13.31 4.53 14.54
CA ASP A 237 14.50 3.66 14.52
C ASP A 237 14.17 2.16 14.68
N ARG A 238 13.11 1.70 14.01
CA ARG A 238 12.84 0.26 13.94
C ARG A 238 13.84 -0.41 13.01
N GLY A 239 14.82 -1.09 13.58
CA GLY A 239 15.70 -1.98 12.83
C GLY A 239 14.90 -3.21 12.37
N ILE A 240 14.69 -3.32 11.06
CA ILE A 240 14.00 -4.46 10.45
C ILE A 240 14.94 -5.08 9.44
N SER A 241 15.11 -6.38 9.52
CA SER A 241 15.88 -7.16 8.55
C SER A 241 14.94 -7.66 7.45
N TYR A 242 15.30 -7.42 6.20
CA TYR A 242 14.56 -7.86 5.03
C TYR A 242 15.53 -8.25 3.91
N ASN A 243 15.39 -9.45 3.34
CA ASN A 243 16.28 -10.00 2.30
C ASN A 243 17.77 -9.90 2.66
N GLY A 244 18.12 -10.09 3.94
CA GLY A 244 19.52 -9.98 4.40
C GLY A 244 20.02 -8.55 4.57
N HIS A 245 19.19 -7.53 4.35
CA HIS A 245 19.50 -6.13 4.56
C HIS A 245 18.78 -5.60 5.81
N SER A 246 19.50 -4.90 6.69
CA SER A 246 18.92 -4.20 7.82
C SER A 246 18.56 -2.78 7.43
N MET A 247 17.30 -2.41 7.62
CA MET A 247 16.81 -1.05 7.37
C MET A 247 16.32 -0.44 8.68
N THR A 248 16.59 0.85 8.88
CA THR A 248 16.03 1.62 9.99
C THR A 248 14.81 2.37 9.48
N LEU A 249 13.63 2.08 10.04
CA LEU A 249 12.35 2.57 9.53
C LEU A 249 11.56 3.36 10.57
N LEU A 250 10.73 4.27 10.10
CA LEU A 250 9.64 4.87 10.87
C LEU A 250 8.48 3.88 10.92
N GLN A 251 7.91 3.68 12.11
CA GLN A 251 6.66 2.93 12.27
C GLN A 251 5.48 3.89 12.43
N THR A 252 4.37 3.61 11.76
CA THR A 252 3.12 4.39 11.84
C THR A 252 1.92 3.45 11.92
N ASN A 253 0.84 3.93 12.50
CA ASN A 253 -0.47 3.25 12.43
C ASN A 253 -1.34 3.78 11.27
N THR A 254 -0.82 4.65 10.44
CA THR A 254 -1.45 5.07 9.18
C THR A 254 -1.71 3.83 8.32
N ALA A 255 -2.90 3.71 7.77
CA ALA A 255 -3.25 2.56 6.93
C ALA A 255 -2.39 2.54 5.66
N ILE A 256 -1.38 1.69 5.65
CA ILE A 256 -0.52 1.40 4.50
C ILE A 256 -0.99 0.09 3.90
N ASN A 257 -1.31 0.09 2.62
CA ASN A 257 -1.79 -1.07 1.87
C ASN A 257 -1.00 -1.20 0.57
N GLU A 258 -1.11 -2.37 -0.08
CA GLU A 258 -0.53 -2.61 -1.39
C GLU A 258 -0.88 -1.48 -2.37
N GLY A 259 0.12 -0.93 -3.06
CA GLY A 259 0.01 0.23 -3.93
C GLY A 259 0.35 1.57 -3.28
N ASN A 260 0.38 1.68 -1.94
CA ASN A 260 0.93 2.85 -1.26
C ASN A 260 2.46 2.89 -1.31
N SER A 261 3.14 1.74 -1.53
CA SER A 261 4.60 1.66 -1.64
C SER A 261 5.15 2.69 -2.62
N GLY A 262 6.19 3.42 -2.22
CA GLY A 262 6.78 4.53 -2.96
C GLY A 262 6.05 5.86 -2.82
N GLY A 263 4.88 5.89 -2.16
CA GLY A 263 4.15 7.10 -1.81
C GLY A 263 4.76 7.85 -0.63
N ALA A 264 4.13 8.94 -0.23
CA ALA A 264 4.67 9.81 0.81
C ALA A 264 3.95 9.65 2.15
N LEU A 265 4.74 9.61 3.23
CA LEU A 265 4.29 9.91 4.58
C LEU A 265 4.61 11.38 4.85
N PHE A 266 3.58 12.17 5.14
CA PHE A 266 3.67 13.60 5.39
C PHE A 266 3.53 13.92 6.88
N ASN A 267 4.27 14.94 7.35
CA ASN A 267 3.93 15.62 8.60
C ASN A 267 2.76 16.60 8.36
N MET A 268 2.19 17.15 9.43
CA MET A 268 1.06 18.10 9.34
C MET A 268 1.44 19.50 8.82
N TYR A 269 2.67 19.68 8.34
CA TYR A 269 3.13 20.90 7.66
C TYR A 269 3.22 20.72 6.14
N GLY A 270 2.85 19.52 5.64
CA GLY A 270 2.87 19.18 4.21
C GLY A 270 4.27 18.85 3.69
N GLN A 271 5.15 18.37 4.56
CA GLN A 271 6.50 17.93 4.19
C GLN A 271 6.57 16.40 4.25
N VAL A 272 7.19 15.81 3.26
CA VAL A 272 7.50 14.37 3.22
C VAL A 272 8.56 14.07 4.28
N ILE A 273 8.23 13.20 5.22
CA ILE A 273 9.12 12.73 6.29
C ILE A 273 9.50 11.26 6.11
N GLY A 274 8.93 10.61 5.11
CA GLY A 274 9.29 9.24 4.76
C GLY A 274 8.62 8.76 3.48
N VAL A 275 9.20 7.71 2.89
CA VAL A 275 8.64 6.99 1.75
C VAL A 275 7.93 5.76 2.27
N THR A 276 6.62 5.62 2.02
CA THR A 276 5.85 4.46 2.46
C THR A 276 6.38 3.17 1.83
N ASN A 277 6.51 2.11 2.63
CA ASN A 277 7.08 0.85 2.20
C ASN A 277 6.20 -0.33 2.65
N MET A 278 5.58 -1.02 1.67
CA MET A 278 4.68 -2.17 1.91
C MET A 278 5.39 -3.53 1.88
N THR A 279 6.58 -3.62 1.31
CA THR A 279 7.27 -4.90 1.09
C THR A 279 7.41 -5.69 2.38
N MET A 280 7.64 -4.98 3.49
CA MET A 280 7.83 -5.58 4.81
C MET A 280 6.53 -6.03 5.47
N MET A 281 5.36 -5.69 4.90
CA MET A 281 4.04 -5.96 5.47
C MET A 281 3.24 -7.02 4.71
N SER A 282 3.61 -7.35 3.46
CA SER A 282 2.83 -8.25 2.61
C SER A 282 2.58 -9.63 3.23
N SER A 283 3.48 -10.10 4.09
CA SER A 283 3.34 -11.37 4.80
C SER A 283 2.56 -11.26 6.12
N TYR A 284 2.29 -10.04 6.60
CA TYR A 284 1.49 -9.74 7.80
C TYR A 284 0.18 -9.04 7.44
N SER A 285 -0.40 -9.37 6.31
CA SER A 285 -1.65 -8.73 5.80
C SER A 285 -2.83 -8.78 6.77
N SER A 286 -2.73 -9.50 7.88
CA SER A 286 -3.72 -9.55 8.95
C SER A 286 -3.40 -8.66 10.16
N ILE A 287 -2.26 -7.93 10.16
CA ILE A 287 -1.88 -7.05 11.28
C ILE A 287 -2.22 -5.61 10.91
N GLU A 288 -3.34 -5.13 11.43
CA GLU A 288 -3.75 -3.74 11.25
C GLU A 288 -2.95 -2.80 12.18
N GLY A 289 -2.71 -1.57 11.71
CA GLY A 289 -2.10 -0.51 12.51
C GLY A 289 -0.57 -0.61 12.65
N ILE A 290 0.10 -1.43 11.83
CA ILE A 290 1.56 -1.46 11.73
C ILE A 290 1.97 -1.22 10.28
N GLY A 291 2.37 0.01 9.99
CA GLY A 291 2.93 0.43 8.71
C GLY A 291 4.35 0.95 8.89
N PHE A 292 5.12 0.95 7.83
CA PHE A 292 6.51 1.42 7.84
C PHE A 292 6.77 2.41 6.72
N ALA A 293 7.73 3.31 6.97
CA ALA A 293 8.22 4.24 5.98
C ALA A 293 9.75 4.38 6.10
N ILE A 294 10.43 4.50 4.97
CA ILE A 294 11.85 4.82 4.88
C ILE A 294 11.99 6.30 5.27
N PRO A 295 12.79 6.65 6.29
CA PRO A 295 12.92 8.04 6.75
C PRO A 295 13.53 8.94 5.67
N SER A 296 13.21 10.25 5.71
CA SER A 296 13.74 11.26 4.79
C SER A 296 15.17 11.71 5.11
N ALA A 297 15.67 11.46 6.34
CA ALA A 297 17.00 11.86 6.82
C ALA A 297 17.65 10.71 7.60
#